data_f94afb4c8959e08e9f7af5ee9cd29f12
#
_entry.id   f94afb4c8959e08e9f7af5ee9cd29f12
#
_cell.length_a   1.000
_cell.length_b   1.000
_cell.length_c   1.000
_cell.angle_alpha   90.00
_cell.angle_beta   90.00
_cell.angle_gamma   90.00
#
_symmetry.space_group_name_H-M   'P 1'
#
loop_
_entity.id
_entity.type
_entity.pdbx_description
1 polymer ?
#
loop_
_entity_poly.entity_id
_entity_poly.type
_entity_poly.pdbx_seq_one_letter_code
_entity_poly.pdbx_strand_id
1 'polypeptide(L)'
;MHVLLDLVPGHTSEEHPWFRASCRAEENEYSGRYIWTDNCFAGGDGMPFIGGEAPRNGTYILNFFKCQPALNYGYGKIHERWQKPAGDPDCRATVEAIKDVMRFWLAMGCDGFRVDMAFSLVKNDTRRKKHTCAIWREMADMLHAEYPEAVLISEWNEPRITLKNGFDMDFMLQNGGNGYDWLLRAYDGAADGEPRNTGRAYFNRDSGTGIDKFLEDWLPSYKATRKDGLYCLITCNHDTIRPAANLTADELKLAYAMLFTMPGAPFLYYGDEIGMRYRKLPTKEGGYYRTGSRTPMQWAPGENLGFSDAAPEALYLPVDPSPDAPTVAAQQADPGSLWHTVQSLLSFRHAHRDLDADAPFKVLFAPKAQGDFRPFAWRRGSLVCAVNPAGAQAELPLKLEDGVRPLFVIGMADVRGGKLVMGAQCFAFLA
;
A
#
# COMPACT_ATOMS: atom_id res chain seq x y z
N MET A 1 21.24 -0.58 -2.59
CA MET A 1 19.90 -0.26 -2.06
C MET A 1 19.31 0.79 -2.97
N HIS A 2 18.05 0.64 -3.39
CA HIS A 2 17.34 1.63 -4.18
C HIS A 2 16.49 2.50 -3.27
N VAL A 3 16.32 3.78 -3.60
CA VAL A 3 15.57 4.77 -2.82
C VAL A 3 14.46 5.36 -3.69
N LEU A 4 13.23 5.14 -3.30
CA LEU A 4 12.04 5.73 -3.91
C LEU A 4 11.52 6.84 -2.99
N LEU A 5 11.19 7.98 -3.57
CA LEU A 5 10.61 9.10 -2.83
C LEU A 5 9.09 9.14 -3.01
N ASP A 6 8.41 9.71 -2.02
CA ASP A 6 6.97 9.97 -2.14
C ASP A 6 6.76 11.25 -2.96
N LEU A 7 6.13 11.11 -4.13
CA LEU A 7 5.73 12.22 -4.99
C LEU A 7 4.27 12.57 -4.69
N VAL A 8 4.05 13.78 -4.20
CA VAL A 8 2.71 14.31 -3.88
C VAL A 8 2.30 15.33 -4.96
N PRO A 9 1.73 14.88 -6.10
CA PRO A 9 1.44 15.78 -7.22
C PRO A 9 0.10 16.49 -7.10
N GLY A 10 -0.79 16.06 -6.23
CA GLY A 10 -2.17 16.56 -6.15
C GLY A 10 -2.32 17.90 -5.42
N HIS A 11 -1.36 18.27 -4.57
CA HIS A 11 -1.44 19.46 -3.72
C HIS A 11 -0.05 19.92 -3.25
N THR A 12 -0.01 21.07 -2.60
CA THR A 12 1.13 21.50 -1.78
C THR A 12 0.65 21.83 -0.37
N SER A 13 1.58 22.19 0.52
CA SER A 13 1.22 22.89 1.76
C SER A 13 0.62 24.27 1.45
N GLU A 14 -0.30 24.74 2.29
CA GLU A 14 -0.77 26.15 2.25
C GLU A 14 0.36 27.16 2.53
N GLU A 15 1.48 26.72 3.09
CA GLU A 15 2.67 27.54 3.31
C GLU A 15 3.61 27.60 2.10
N HIS A 16 3.39 26.78 1.08
CA HIS A 16 4.24 26.73 -0.10
C HIS A 16 4.28 28.09 -0.82
N PRO A 17 5.47 28.56 -1.27
CA PRO A 17 5.61 29.85 -1.94
C PRO A 17 4.65 30.05 -3.14
N TRP A 18 4.40 29.01 -3.92
CA TRP A 18 3.46 29.07 -5.04
C TRP A 18 2.04 29.36 -4.57
N PHE A 19 1.59 28.69 -3.48
CA PHE A 19 0.25 28.91 -2.97
C PHE A 19 0.10 30.31 -2.39
N ARG A 20 1.06 30.75 -1.57
CA ARG A 20 1.09 32.13 -1.02
C ARG A 20 1.07 33.21 -2.11
N ALA A 21 1.79 32.97 -3.23
CA ALA A 21 1.74 33.86 -4.38
C ALA A 21 0.41 33.84 -5.07
N SER A 22 -0.23 32.65 -5.22
CA SER A 22 -1.56 32.51 -5.85
C SER A 22 -2.69 33.15 -5.05
N CYS A 23 -2.50 33.36 -3.73
CA CYS A 23 -3.46 34.03 -2.86
C CYS A 23 -3.52 35.56 -3.05
N ARG A 24 -2.55 36.17 -3.75
CA ARG A 24 -2.52 37.63 -3.97
C ARG A 24 -3.69 38.10 -4.87
N ALA A 25 -4.15 39.32 -4.65
CA ALA A 25 -5.16 39.91 -5.49
C ALA A 25 -4.65 40.20 -6.92
N GLU A 26 -3.38 40.59 -7.04
CA GLU A 26 -2.71 40.83 -8.31
C GLU A 26 -2.36 39.52 -9.01
N GLU A 27 -2.63 39.49 -10.31
CA GLU A 27 -2.29 38.35 -11.15
C GLU A 27 -0.76 38.15 -11.23
N ASN A 28 -0.32 36.90 -11.15
CA ASN A 28 1.09 36.51 -11.22
C ASN A 28 1.22 35.10 -11.81
N GLU A 29 2.45 34.62 -12.03
CA GLU A 29 2.74 33.33 -12.65
C GLU A 29 2.14 32.11 -11.92
N TYR A 30 1.78 32.24 -10.64
CA TYR A 30 1.17 31.18 -9.83
C TYR A 30 -0.34 31.31 -9.69
N SER A 31 -0.96 32.36 -10.24
CA SER A 31 -2.41 32.61 -10.12
C SER A 31 -3.25 31.46 -10.66
N GLY A 32 -2.82 30.76 -11.70
CA GLY A 32 -3.46 29.59 -12.29
C GLY A 32 -2.94 28.24 -11.80
N ARG A 33 -1.90 28.23 -10.94
CA ARG A 33 -1.25 26.98 -10.46
C ARG A 33 -2.14 26.16 -9.54
N TYR A 34 -3.07 26.80 -8.85
CA TYR A 34 -4.05 26.17 -7.96
C TYR A 34 -5.45 26.39 -8.52
N ILE A 35 -6.39 25.56 -8.05
CA ILE A 35 -7.79 25.68 -8.48
C ILE A 35 -8.48 26.74 -7.64
N TRP A 36 -8.86 27.84 -8.30
CA TRP A 36 -9.61 28.95 -7.71
C TRP A 36 -10.92 29.16 -8.44
N THR A 37 -11.97 29.50 -7.69
CA THR A 37 -13.20 30.04 -8.26
C THR A 37 -13.02 31.52 -8.63
N ASP A 38 -13.99 32.09 -9.29
CA ASP A 38 -13.97 33.49 -9.74
C ASP A 38 -14.58 34.49 -8.75
N ASN A 39 -15.10 33.99 -7.61
CA ASN A 39 -15.55 34.85 -6.55
C ASN A 39 -15.56 34.13 -5.19
N CYS A 40 -15.39 34.91 -4.09
CA CYS A 40 -15.23 34.34 -2.74
C CYS A 40 -16.54 33.77 -2.13
N PHE A 41 -17.68 33.91 -2.79
CA PHE A 41 -18.95 33.28 -2.42
C PHE A 41 -19.30 32.07 -3.27
N ALA A 42 -18.48 31.73 -4.28
CA ALA A 42 -18.71 30.56 -5.12
C ALA A 42 -18.41 29.27 -4.37
N GLY A 43 -19.24 28.27 -4.57
CA GLY A 43 -18.99 26.91 -4.08
C GLY A 43 -17.99 26.15 -4.96
N GLY A 44 -17.50 25.01 -4.46
CA GLY A 44 -16.45 24.18 -5.10
C GLY A 44 -16.95 23.17 -6.14
N ASP A 45 -18.15 23.28 -6.67
CA ASP A 45 -18.74 22.28 -7.60
C ASP A 45 -18.69 20.84 -7.01
N GLY A 46 -19.12 20.71 -5.74
CA GLY A 46 -19.11 19.41 -5.02
C GLY A 46 -17.78 19.03 -4.40
N MET A 47 -16.71 19.80 -4.61
CA MET A 47 -15.41 19.58 -3.98
C MET A 47 -15.27 20.40 -2.68
N PRO A 48 -14.47 19.94 -1.71
CA PRO A 48 -14.16 20.72 -0.53
C PRO A 48 -13.39 21.98 -0.91
N PHE A 49 -13.71 23.10 -0.27
CA PHE A 49 -13.12 24.41 -0.58
C PHE A 49 -13.01 25.30 0.66
N ILE A 50 -12.18 26.32 0.56
CA ILE A 50 -12.06 27.41 1.55
C ILE A 50 -12.31 28.73 0.84
N GLY A 51 -13.13 29.57 1.46
CA GLY A 51 -13.44 30.92 0.97
C GLY A 51 -13.14 31.98 2.01
N GLY A 52 -12.84 33.20 1.55
CA GLY A 52 -12.72 34.41 2.39
C GLY A 52 -11.41 34.50 3.22
N GLU A 53 -10.44 33.60 3.03
CA GLU A 53 -9.16 33.63 3.74
C GLU A 53 -8.05 34.40 2.98
N ALA A 54 -8.17 34.55 1.68
CA ALA A 54 -7.15 35.18 0.85
C ALA A 54 -7.56 36.58 0.40
N PRO A 55 -6.61 37.51 0.11
CA PRO A 55 -6.89 38.80 -0.54
C PRO A 55 -7.52 38.64 -1.93
N ARG A 56 -7.28 37.51 -2.60
CA ARG A 56 -7.85 37.18 -3.89
C ARG A 56 -9.36 36.97 -3.80
N ASN A 57 -10.12 37.54 -4.73
CA ASN A 57 -11.54 37.30 -4.85
C ASN A 57 -11.81 35.91 -5.44
N GLY A 58 -11.86 34.89 -4.59
CA GLY A 58 -12.08 33.51 -4.97
C GLY A 58 -12.13 32.59 -3.76
N THR A 59 -12.62 31.37 -3.99
CA THR A 59 -12.43 30.23 -3.09
C THR A 59 -11.41 29.27 -3.71
N TYR A 60 -10.59 28.60 -2.91
CA TYR A 60 -9.68 27.58 -3.41
C TYR A 60 -10.15 26.18 -3.07
N ILE A 61 -9.92 25.27 -3.99
CA ILE A 61 -10.30 23.87 -3.85
C ILE A 61 -9.23 23.11 -3.06
N LEU A 62 -9.67 22.20 -2.19
CA LEU A 62 -8.80 21.31 -1.43
C LEU A 62 -8.63 19.98 -2.15
N ASN A 63 -7.45 19.40 -2.03
CA ASN A 63 -7.26 18.02 -2.47
C ASN A 63 -7.78 17.03 -1.41
N PHE A 64 -7.46 17.28 -0.14
CA PHE A 64 -7.90 16.47 0.99
C PHE A 64 -8.14 17.30 2.25
N PHE A 65 -7.08 17.77 2.95
CA PHE A 65 -7.18 18.60 4.14
C PHE A 65 -7.16 20.10 3.82
N LYS A 66 -7.61 20.94 4.78
CA LYS A 66 -7.57 22.40 4.66
C LYS A 66 -6.19 22.95 4.28
N CYS A 67 -5.14 22.37 4.85
CA CYS A 67 -3.75 22.77 4.57
C CYS A 67 -3.20 22.22 3.22
N GLN A 68 -4.03 21.59 2.39
CA GLN A 68 -3.64 20.95 1.14
C GLN A 68 -4.39 21.52 -0.07
N PRO A 69 -4.10 22.77 -0.47
CA PRO A 69 -4.71 23.39 -1.65
C PRO A 69 -4.37 22.59 -2.91
N ALA A 70 -5.39 22.30 -3.72
CA ALA A 70 -5.26 21.47 -4.90
C ALA A 70 -4.51 22.18 -6.02
N LEU A 71 -3.47 21.52 -6.54
CA LEU A 71 -2.80 21.94 -7.78
C LEU A 71 -3.76 21.78 -8.97
N ASN A 72 -3.63 22.68 -9.94
CA ASN A 72 -4.55 22.77 -11.06
C ASN A 72 -4.05 21.98 -12.27
N TYR A 73 -4.59 20.78 -12.47
CA TYR A 73 -4.43 19.99 -13.69
C TYR A 73 -5.64 20.07 -14.62
N GLY A 74 -6.61 20.92 -14.26
CA GLY A 74 -7.84 21.17 -15.01
C GLY A 74 -8.94 20.15 -14.73
N TYR A 75 -9.94 20.22 -15.58
CA TYR A 75 -11.18 19.46 -15.51
C TYR A 75 -11.40 18.62 -16.75
N GLY A 76 -11.88 17.41 -16.56
CA GLY A 76 -12.28 16.54 -17.68
C GLY A 76 -13.65 16.94 -18.24
N LYS A 77 -14.55 17.45 -17.40
CA LYS A 77 -15.83 18.03 -17.76
C LYS A 77 -15.97 19.38 -17.07
N ILE A 78 -16.27 20.41 -17.83
CA ILE A 78 -16.46 21.79 -17.36
C ILE A 78 -17.93 21.99 -17.00
N HIS A 79 -18.21 22.45 -15.80
CA HIS A 79 -19.54 22.83 -15.31
C HIS A 79 -19.64 24.33 -15.05
N GLU A 80 -18.53 24.93 -14.62
CA GLU A 80 -18.46 26.32 -14.18
C GLU A 80 -17.43 27.09 -15.05
N ARG A 81 -17.65 28.38 -15.23
CA ARG A 81 -16.79 29.23 -16.07
C ARG A 81 -15.37 29.42 -15.56
N TRP A 82 -15.15 29.25 -14.24
CA TRP A 82 -13.83 29.33 -13.62
C TRP A 82 -13.00 28.04 -13.78
N GLN A 83 -13.62 26.95 -14.20
CA GLN A 83 -12.95 25.68 -14.45
C GLN A 83 -12.18 25.74 -15.76
N LYS A 84 -10.95 25.21 -15.76
CA LYS A 84 -10.07 25.14 -16.93
C LYS A 84 -10.01 23.72 -17.48
N PRO A 85 -9.97 23.52 -18.79
CA PRO A 85 -9.71 22.18 -19.34
C PRO A 85 -8.27 21.74 -19.06
N ALA A 86 -8.01 20.43 -19.04
CA ALA A 86 -6.66 19.90 -18.78
C ALA A 86 -5.57 20.35 -19.78
N GLY A 87 -5.95 20.86 -20.96
CA GLY A 87 -5.04 21.42 -21.94
C GLY A 87 -4.76 22.92 -21.80
N ASP A 88 -5.40 23.61 -20.82
CA ASP A 88 -5.17 25.03 -20.56
C ASP A 88 -3.69 25.29 -20.22
N PRO A 89 -3.10 26.43 -20.65
CA PRO A 89 -1.69 26.76 -20.38
C PRO A 89 -1.31 26.70 -18.90
N ASP A 90 -2.17 27.14 -17.96
CA ASP A 90 -1.89 27.08 -16.53
C ASP A 90 -1.84 25.64 -16.02
N CYS A 91 -2.74 24.78 -16.51
CA CYS A 91 -2.76 23.37 -16.17
C CYS A 91 -1.51 22.66 -16.73
N ARG A 92 -1.10 23.01 -17.95
CA ARG A 92 0.14 22.51 -18.54
C ARG A 92 1.38 22.98 -17.79
N ALA A 93 1.42 24.22 -17.35
CA ALA A 93 2.51 24.74 -16.51
C ALA A 93 2.63 23.98 -15.18
N THR A 94 1.51 23.49 -14.62
CA THR A 94 1.52 22.64 -13.44
C THR A 94 2.14 21.27 -13.75
N VAL A 95 1.80 20.66 -14.89
CA VAL A 95 2.41 19.38 -15.33
C VAL A 95 3.92 19.51 -15.49
N GLU A 96 4.38 20.56 -16.19
CA GLU A 96 5.83 20.79 -16.38
C GLU A 96 6.56 21.02 -15.05
N ALA A 97 5.97 21.78 -14.12
CA ALA A 97 6.58 22.00 -12.81
C ALA A 97 6.75 20.69 -12.01
N ILE A 98 5.80 19.74 -12.09
CA ILE A 98 5.96 18.44 -11.44
C ILE A 98 7.00 17.57 -12.15
N LYS A 99 7.10 17.63 -13.48
CA LYS A 99 8.21 16.97 -14.20
C LYS A 99 9.56 17.51 -13.73
N ASP A 100 9.67 18.81 -13.50
CA ASP A 100 10.91 19.41 -12.99
C ASP A 100 11.21 18.98 -11.56
N VAL A 101 10.20 18.81 -10.72
CA VAL A 101 10.35 18.20 -9.38
C VAL A 101 10.88 16.76 -9.50
N MET A 102 10.34 15.97 -10.43
CA MET A 102 10.83 14.60 -10.68
C MET A 102 12.29 14.62 -11.12
N ARG A 103 12.65 15.44 -12.13
CA ARG A 103 14.04 15.58 -12.61
C ARG A 103 15.00 16.00 -11.49
N PHE A 104 14.59 16.94 -10.63
CA PHE A 104 15.40 17.40 -9.51
C PHE A 104 15.82 16.26 -8.58
N TRP A 105 14.87 15.44 -8.15
CA TRP A 105 15.15 14.35 -7.23
C TRP A 105 15.88 13.18 -7.89
N LEU A 106 15.58 12.88 -9.16
CA LEU A 106 16.29 11.86 -9.94
C LEU A 106 17.75 12.27 -10.18
N ALA A 107 17.99 13.53 -10.48
CA ALA A 107 19.37 14.08 -10.61
C ALA A 107 20.15 14.02 -9.29
N MET A 108 19.47 14.02 -8.14
CA MET A 108 20.08 13.80 -6.83
C MET A 108 20.31 12.32 -6.50
N GLY A 109 19.85 11.39 -7.35
CA GLY A 109 20.16 9.97 -7.25
C GLY A 109 19.04 9.10 -6.63
N CYS A 110 17.80 9.58 -6.55
CA CYS A 110 16.70 8.66 -6.24
C CYS A 110 16.40 7.73 -7.42
N ASP A 111 15.85 6.54 -7.13
CA ASP A 111 15.58 5.50 -8.13
C ASP A 111 14.14 5.51 -8.64
N GLY A 112 13.33 6.52 -8.27
CA GLY A 112 11.95 6.65 -8.70
C GLY A 112 11.01 7.15 -7.63
N PHE A 113 9.71 6.95 -7.84
CA PHE A 113 8.68 7.54 -6.98
C PHE A 113 7.53 6.59 -6.65
N ARG A 114 7.04 6.67 -5.41
CA ARG A 114 5.67 6.28 -5.06
C ARG A 114 4.79 7.52 -5.18
N VAL A 115 3.71 7.44 -5.95
CA VAL A 115 2.86 8.58 -6.25
C VAL A 115 1.62 8.58 -5.38
N ASP A 116 1.53 9.61 -4.52
CA ASP A 116 0.38 9.86 -3.65
C ASP A 116 -0.88 10.18 -4.46
N MET A 117 -2.00 9.54 -4.11
CA MET A 117 -3.33 9.79 -4.70
C MET A 117 -3.29 10.00 -6.23
N ALA A 118 -2.58 9.14 -6.95
CA ALA A 118 -2.30 9.29 -8.39
C ALA A 118 -3.55 9.50 -9.26
N PHE A 119 -4.72 9.08 -8.79
CA PHE A 119 -6.02 9.21 -9.47
C PHE A 119 -6.62 10.63 -9.42
N SER A 120 -6.07 11.53 -8.60
CA SER A 120 -6.76 12.77 -8.17
C SER A 120 -6.44 14.02 -9.02
N LEU A 121 -5.56 13.92 -10.05
CA LEU A 121 -5.04 15.10 -10.76
C LEU A 121 -6.13 15.91 -11.44
N VAL A 122 -6.76 15.38 -12.47
CA VAL A 122 -7.81 16.08 -13.24
C VAL A 122 -9.15 15.90 -12.52
N LYS A 123 -9.83 17.01 -12.26
CA LYS A 123 -11.13 17.02 -11.59
C LYS A 123 -12.25 16.72 -12.58
N ASN A 124 -13.38 16.20 -12.11
CA ASN A 124 -14.51 15.77 -12.96
C ASN A 124 -14.08 14.94 -14.17
N ASP A 125 -13.04 14.12 -14.03
CA ASP A 125 -12.55 13.24 -15.08
C ASP A 125 -13.52 12.07 -15.32
N THR A 126 -13.37 11.40 -16.44
CA THR A 126 -14.15 10.22 -16.76
C THR A 126 -13.95 9.11 -15.70
N ARG A 127 -14.87 8.14 -15.63
CA ARG A 127 -14.73 6.98 -14.74
C ARG A 127 -13.38 6.26 -14.89
N ARG A 128 -12.85 6.21 -16.13
CA ARG A 128 -11.54 5.61 -16.43
C ARG A 128 -10.38 6.59 -16.35
N LYS A 129 -10.59 7.78 -15.79
CA LYS A 129 -9.55 8.80 -15.57
C LYS A 129 -8.75 9.14 -16.82
N LYS A 130 -9.43 9.31 -17.98
CA LYS A 130 -8.80 9.51 -19.29
C LYS A 130 -7.75 10.62 -19.30
N HIS A 131 -8.07 11.77 -18.75
CA HIS A 131 -7.19 12.95 -18.76
C HIS A 131 -6.04 12.79 -17.75
N THR A 132 -6.32 12.29 -16.56
CA THR A 132 -5.31 11.94 -15.56
C THR A 132 -4.32 10.90 -16.12
N CYS A 133 -4.83 9.86 -16.76
CA CYS A 133 -3.99 8.83 -17.42
C CYS A 133 -3.12 9.40 -18.55
N ALA A 134 -3.61 10.37 -19.31
CA ALA A 134 -2.82 11.01 -20.36
C ALA A 134 -1.64 11.80 -19.77
N ILE A 135 -1.86 12.51 -18.66
CA ILE A 135 -0.80 13.21 -17.92
C ILE A 135 0.23 12.21 -17.37
N TRP A 136 -0.22 11.11 -16.74
CA TRP A 136 0.71 10.10 -16.23
C TRP A 136 1.53 9.42 -17.32
N ARG A 137 0.93 9.12 -18.46
CA ARG A 137 1.67 8.58 -19.61
C ARG A 137 2.78 9.52 -20.04
N GLU A 138 2.47 10.81 -20.17
CA GLU A 138 3.44 11.84 -20.55
C GLU A 138 4.58 11.96 -19.52
N MET A 139 4.26 11.90 -18.21
CA MET A 139 5.27 11.93 -17.16
C MET A 139 6.13 10.66 -17.14
N ALA A 140 5.53 9.49 -17.34
CA ALA A 140 6.24 8.22 -17.44
C ALA A 140 7.12 8.14 -18.69
N ASP A 141 6.64 8.61 -19.83
CA ASP A 141 7.42 8.67 -21.06
C ASP A 141 8.68 9.55 -20.89
N MET A 142 8.55 10.68 -20.22
CA MET A 142 9.68 11.53 -19.84
C MET A 142 10.63 10.81 -18.88
N LEU A 143 10.08 10.20 -17.81
CA LEU A 143 10.86 9.46 -16.81
C LEU A 143 11.71 8.38 -17.47
N HIS A 144 11.08 7.48 -18.22
CA HIS A 144 11.77 6.32 -18.80
C HIS A 144 12.73 6.72 -19.96
N ALA A 145 12.47 7.85 -20.64
CA ALA A 145 13.39 8.37 -21.65
C ALA A 145 14.64 9.00 -21.04
N GLU A 146 14.51 9.74 -19.95
CA GLU A 146 15.61 10.46 -19.32
C GLU A 146 16.33 9.61 -18.24
N TYR A 147 15.60 8.71 -17.58
CA TYR A 147 16.05 7.85 -16.47
C TYR A 147 15.51 6.42 -16.63
N PRO A 148 16.06 5.60 -17.54
CA PRO A 148 15.48 4.29 -17.91
C PRO A 148 15.33 3.27 -16.76
N GLU A 149 16.15 3.38 -15.71
CA GLU A 149 16.11 2.50 -14.54
C GLU A 149 15.16 2.98 -13.44
N ALA A 150 14.61 4.20 -13.56
CA ALA A 150 13.70 4.74 -12.56
C ALA A 150 12.33 4.09 -12.64
N VAL A 151 11.67 3.92 -11.49
CA VAL A 151 10.36 3.27 -11.39
C VAL A 151 9.29 4.24 -10.89
N LEU A 152 8.06 4.03 -11.35
CA LEU A 152 6.89 4.80 -10.96
C LEU A 152 5.83 3.86 -10.36
N ILE A 153 5.52 4.07 -9.07
CA ILE A 153 4.55 3.25 -8.32
C ILE A 153 3.33 4.07 -8.00
N SER A 154 2.13 3.60 -8.36
CA SER A 154 0.89 4.31 -8.04
C SER A 154 0.29 3.89 -6.71
N GLU A 155 -0.18 4.85 -5.94
CA GLU A 155 -1.17 4.61 -4.90
C GLU A 155 -2.57 4.83 -5.49
N TRP A 156 -3.13 3.75 -6.09
CA TRP A 156 -4.42 3.87 -6.77
C TRP A 156 -5.34 2.66 -6.55
N ASN A 157 -4.76 1.45 -6.49
CA ASN A 157 -5.51 0.19 -6.40
C ASN A 157 -6.41 -0.11 -7.61
N GLU A 158 -5.99 0.33 -8.80
CA GLU A 158 -6.67 0.07 -10.08
C GLU A 158 -5.66 -0.35 -11.16
N PRO A 159 -4.98 -1.50 -10.98
CA PRO A 159 -3.85 -1.90 -11.84
C PRO A 159 -4.24 -2.00 -13.32
N ARG A 160 -5.51 -2.28 -13.64
CA ARG A 160 -6.02 -2.29 -15.02
C ARG A 160 -6.02 -0.92 -15.69
N ILE A 161 -5.95 0.14 -14.89
CA ILE A 161 -5.81 1.53 -15.34
C ILE A 161 -4.34 1.93 -15.29
N THR A 162 -3.70 1.83 -14.13
CA THR A 162 -2.39 2.38 -13.85
C THR A 162 -1.28 1.73 -14.69
N LEU A 163 -1.19 0.40 -14.67
CA LEU A 163 -0.13 -0.34 -15.36
C LEU A 163 -0.20 -0.20 -16.90
N LYS A 164 -1.35 0.19 -17.45
CA LYS A 164 -1.51 0.49 -18.87
C LYS A 164 -1.30 1.96 -19.22
N ASN A 165 -1.02 2.79 -18.23
CA ASN A 165 -0.88 4.23 -18.39
C ASN A 165 0.41 4.78 -17.79
N GLY A 166 1.49 3.97 -17.82
CA GLY A 166 2.86 4.42 -17.55
C GLY A 166 3.38 4.09 -16.16
N PHE A 167 2.58 3.50 -15.26
CA PHE A 167 3.09 3.01 -13.98
C PHE A 167 3.71 1.63 -14.12
N ASP A 168 4.83 1.41 -13.46
CA ASP A 168 5.52 0.10 -13.41
C ASP A 168 4.88 -0.80 -12.37
N MET A 169 4.34 -0.20 -11.29
CA MET A 169 3.71 -0.91 -10.17
C MET A 169 2.45 -0.19 -9.67
N ASP A 170 1.53 -0.97 -9.12
CA ASP A 170 0.37 -0.48 -8.36
C ASP A 170 0.18 -1.31 -7.10
N PHE A 171 -0.27 -0.70 -6.02
CA PHE A 171 -0.55 -1.38 -4.77
C PHE A 171 -1.95 -1.98 -4.74
N MET A 172 -2.08 -3.19 -4.19
CA MET A 172 -3.35 -3.65 -3.65
C MET A 172 -3.55 -3.03 -2.27
N LEU A 173 -4.35 -1.98 -2.23
CA LEU A 173 -4.65 -1.26 -0.98
C LEU A 173 -5.80 -1.93 -0.23
N GLN A 174 -5.78 -1.78 1.08
CA GLN A 174 -6.88 -2.16 1.92
C GLN A 174 -8.00 -1.12 1.82
N ASN A 175 -9.00 -1.44 1.03
CA ASN A 175 -10.27 -0.70 1.03
C ASN A 175 -11.28 -1.54 1.81
N GLY A 176 -11.90 -0.99 2.85
CA GLY A 176 -12.76 -1.71 3.77
C GLY A 176 -13.72 -2.68 3.06
N GLY A 177 -13.65 -3.96 3.43
CA GLY A 177 -14.46 -5.05 2.87
C GLY A 177 -13.96 -5.65 1.55
N ASN A 178 -12.84 -5.21 0.97
CA ASN A 178 -12.25 -5.86 -0.20
C ASN A 178 -11.55 -7.18 0.18
N GLY A 179 -11.18 -7.97 -0.84
CA GLY A 179 -10.53 -9.26 -0.63
C GLY A 179 -9.21 -9.18 0.15
N TYR A 180 -8.50 -8.06 0.04
CA TYR A 180 -7.27 -7.84 0.79
C TYR A 180 -7.53 -7.55 2.27
N ASP A 181 -8.61 -6.85 2.58
CA ASP A 181 -9.08 -6.68 3.95
C ASP A 181 -9.39 -8.03 4.60
N TRP A 182 -10.12 -8.90 3.92
CA TRP A 182 -10.42 -10.25 4.41
C TRP A 182 -9.19 -11.14 4.58
N LEU A 183 -8.09 -10.84 3.91
CA LEU A 183 -6.85 -11.61 4.07
C LEU A 183 -6.21 -11.42 5.44
N LEU A 184 -6.07 -10.16 5.88
CA LEU A 184 -5.25 -9.79 7.04
C LEU A 184 -6.04 -9.19 8.23
N ARG A 185 -7.21 -8.60 7.98
CA ARG A 185 -7.87 -7.73 8.96
C ARG A 185 -9.35 -8.05 9.16
N ALA A 186 -10.13 -8.13 8.08
CA ALA A 186 -11.58 -8.38 8.10
C ALA A 186 -12.32 -7.45 9.09
N TYR A 187 -12.08 -6.15 8.98
CA TYR A 187 -12.73 -5.18 9.85
C TYR A 187 -14.25 -5.14 9.65
N ASP A 188 -14.98 -5.04 10.75
CA ASP A 188 -16.33 -4.53 10.69
C ASP A 188 -16.26 -3.04 10.38
N GLY A 189 -16.97 -2.60 9.36
CA GLY A 189 -17.23 -1.18 9.11
C GLY A 189 -18.13 -0.65 10.23
N ALA A 190 -17.57 -0.46 11.43
CA ALA A 190 -18.29 0.09 12.54
C ALA A 190 -18.74 1.51 12.18
N ALA A 191 -19.97 1.86 12.52
CA ALA A 191 -20.56 3.18 12.26
C ALA A 191 -19.77 4.33 12.94
N ASP A 192 -18.93 3.98 13.93
CA ASP A 192 -18.01 4.90 14.61
C ASP A 192 -16.63 4.98 13.95
N GLY A 193 -16.41 4.23 12.86
CA GLY A 193 -15.13 4.19 12.14
C GLY A 193 -13.99 3.51 12.91
N GLU A 194 -14.22 2.97 14.10
CA GLU A 194 -13.19 2.25 14.86
C GLU A 194 -12.98 0.85 14.27
N PRO A 195 -11.77 0.53 13.81
CA PRO A 195 -11.47 -0.81 13.37
C PRO A 195 -11.46 -1.77 14.56
N ARG A 196 -12.26 -2.81 14.47
CA ARG A 196 -12.35 -3.85 15.51
C ARG A 196 -11.73 -5.13 14.97
N ASN A 197 -10.91 -5.75 15.81
CA ASN A 197 -10.49 -7.11 15.55
C ASN A 197 -11.72 -8.02 15.57
N THR A 198 -12.06 -8.60 14.43
CA THR A 198 -13.21 -9.49 14.31
C THR A 198 -12.84 -10.96 14.45
N GLY A 199 -11.55 -11.29 14.43
CA GLY A 199 -11.08 -12.67 14.37
C GLY A 199 -11.49 -13.42 13.08
N ARG A 200 -11.94 -12.70 12.04
CA ARG A 200 -12.49 -13.30 10.82
C ARG A 200 -11.57 -13.20 9.60
N ALA A 201 -10.34 -12.69 9.74
CA ALA A 201 -9.39 -12.69 8.64
C ALA A 201 -8.99 -14.12 8.26
N TYR A 202 -8.61 -14.31 6.99
CA TYR A 202 -8.18 -15.63 6.49
C TYR A 202 -7.08 -16.26 7.36
N PHE A 203 -6.11 -15.45 7.81
CA PHE A 203 -5.02 -15.92 8.65
C PHE A 203 -5.35 -16.08 10.13
N ASN A 204 -6.48 -15.59 10.62
CA ASN A 204 -6.88 -15.93 11.98
C ASN A 204 -7.17 -17.43 12.07
N ARG A 205 -6.55 -18.10 13.05
CA ARG A 205 -6.58 -19.54 13.26
C ARG A 205 -7.96 -20.16 13.19
N ASP A 206 -8.94 -19.51 13.81
CA ASP A 206 -10.29 -20.04 14.02
C ASP A 206 -11.36 -19.27 13.21
N SER A 207 -10.97 -18.54 12.17
CA SER A 207 -11.87 -17.61 11.47
C SER A 207 -12.92 -18.28 10.59
N GLY A 208 -12.67 -19.46 10.08
CA GLY A 208 -13.52 -20.11 9.08
C GLY A 208 -13.55 -19.40 7.70
N THR A 209 -12.80 -18.30 7.51
CA THR A 209 -12.77 -17.55 6.24
C THR A 209 -11.89 -18.23 5.20
N GLY A 210 -12.40 -18.41 3.97
CA GLY A 210 -11.65 -18.97 2.84
C GLY A 210 -10.79 -17.94 2.11
N ILE A 211 -9.81 -18.45 1.34
CA ILE A 211 -8.96 -17.65 0.45
C ILE A 211 -9.73 -17.08 -0.76
N ASP A 212 -10.89 -17.63 -1.06
CA ASP A 212 -11.74 -17.25 -2.19
C ASP A 212 -12.04 -15.75 -2.21
N LYS A 213 -12.32 -15.13 -1.07
CA LYS A 213 -12.57 -13.68 -0.98
C LYS A 213 -11.41 -12.84 -1.49
N PHE A 214 -10.18 -13.22 -1.16
CA PHE A 214 -8.99 -12.55 -1.69
C PHE A 214 -8.82 -12.81 -3.19
N LEU A 215 -8.97 -14.06 -3.61
CA LEU A 215 -8.74 -14.45 -4.99
C LEU A 215 -9.78 -13.86 -5.95
N GLU A 216 -11.03 -13.65 -5.52
CA GLU A 216 -12.07 -13.02 -6.31
C GLU A 216 -11.70 -11.59 -6.75
N ASP A 217 -11.02 -10.83 -5.90
CA ASP A 217 -10.57 -9.46 -6.20
C ASP A 217 -9.20 -9.43 -6.90
N TRP A 218 -8.22 -10.14 -6.33
CA TRP A 218 -6.84 -10.06 -6.79
C TRP A 218 -6.61 -10.77 -8.12
N LEU A 219 -7.10 -12.00 -8.28
CA LEU A 219 -6.74 -12.87 -9.41
C LEU A 219 -7.20 -12.34 -10.78
N PRO A 220 -8.41 -11.77 -10.93
CA PRO A 220 -8.82 -11.16 -12.20
C PRO A 220 -7.96 -9.95 -12.60
N SER A 221 -7.55 -9.13 -11.63
CA SER A 221 -6.68 -7.97 -11.86
C SER A 221 -5.26 -8.41 -12.23
N TYR A 222 -4.67 -9.33 -11.47
CA TYR A 222 -3.38 -9.94 -11.80
C TYR A 222 -3.35 -10.53 -13.21
N LYS A 223 -4.35 -11.37 -13.57
CA LYS A 223 -4.41 -11.98 -14.91
C LYS A 223 -4.49 -10.96 -16.03
N ALA A 224 -5.18 -9.85 -15.80
CA ALA A 224 -5.39 -8.80 -16.80
C ALA A 224 -4.14 -7.91 -17.00
N THR A 225 -3.23 -7.84 -16.02
CA THR A 225 -2.17 -6.81 -16.00
C THR A 225 -0.76 -7.38 -15.85
N ARG A 226 -0.59 -8.68 -15.59
CA ARG A 226 0.72 -9.31 -15.33
C ARG A 226 1.79 -9.17 -16.43
N LYS A 227 1.42 -8.64 -17.60
CA LYS A 227 2.33 -8.33 -18.71
C LYS A 227 2.61 -6.83 -18.84
N ASP A 228 1.84 -6.01 -18.14
CA ASP A 228 1.92 -4.55 -18.24
C ASP A 228 2.74 -3.95 -17.08
N GLY A 229 2.87 -4.66 -15.96
CA GLY A 229 3.60 -4.24 -14.75
C GLY A 229 3.26 -5.11 -13.56
N LEU A 230 3.60 -4.66 -12.35
CA LEU A 230 3.48 -5.43 -11.12
C LEU A 230 2.31 -4.92 -10.25
N TYR A 231 1.40 -5.84 -9.89
CA TYR A 231 0.36 -5.57 -8.88
C TYR A 231 0.84 -6.09 -7.53
N CYS A 232 1.22 -5.18 -6.64
CA CYS A 232 2.02 -5.46 -5.46
C CYS A 232 1.18 -5.57 -4.19
N LEU A 233 1.52 -6.55 -3.35
CA LEU A 233 0.94 -6.71 -2.01
C LEU A 233 1.82 -6.01 -0.98
N ILE A 234 1.18 -5.41 0.04
CA ILE A 234 1.83 -4.71 1.15
C ILE A 234 1.47 -5.38 2.47
N THR A 235 2.33 -5.39 3.47
CA THR A 235 1.94 -5.86 4.81
C THR A 235 1.02 -4.85 5.50
N CYS A 236 1.39 -3.59 5.42
CA CYS A 236 0.66 -2.44 5.92
C CYS A 236 1.13 -1.18 5.19
N ASN A 237 0.56 -0.04 5.54
CA ASN A 237 1.07 1.28 5.22
C ASN A 237 0.74 2.27 6.35
N HIS A 238 1.11 3.52 6.16
CA HIS A 238 0.89 4.59 7.13
C HIS A 238 -0.59 5.00 7.31
N ASP A 239 -1.50 4.51 6.49
CA ASP A 239 -2.93 4.83 6.50
C ASP A 239 -3.82 3.68 6.96
N THR A 240 -3.25 2.50 7.19
CA THR A 240 -3.99 1.31 7.64
C THR A 240 -3.52 0.83 8.99
N ILE A 241 -4.36 0.06 9.66
CA ILE A 241 -4.02 -0.56 10.94
C ILE A 241 -3.04 -1.71 10.70
N ARG A 242 -2.00 -1.76 11.53
CA ARG A 242 -0.98 -2.82 11.46
C ARG A 242 -1.62 -4.21 11.61
N PRO A 243 -1.19 -5.21 10.83
CA PRO A 243 -1.77 -6.56 10.91
C PRO A 243 -1.61 -7.20 12.28
N ALA A 244 -0.58 -6.85 13.06
CA ALA A 244 -0.39 -7.31 14.45
C ALA A 244 -1.49 -6.85 15.42
N ALA A 245 -2.41 -5.96 15.03
CA ALA A 245 -3.61 -5.65 15.80
C ALA A 245 -4.65 -6.78 15.74
N ASN A 246 -4.56 -7.64 14.71
CA ASN A 246 -5.56 -8.67 14.40
C ASN A 246 -4.98 -10.09 14.37
N LEU A 247 -3.69 -10.21 14.08
CA LEU A 247 -2.98 -11.48 13.90
C LEU A 247 -1.93 -11.66 15.00
N THR A 248 -1.83 -12.87 15.53
CA THR A 248 -0.76 -13.30 16.42
C THR A 248 0.58 -13.39 15.67
N ALA A 249 1.69 -13.52 16.40
CA ALA A 249 3.02 -13.67 15.78
C ALA A 249 3.09 -14.89 14.84
N ASP A 250 2.48 -16.02 15.20
CA ASP A 250 2.47 -17.22 14.36
C ASP A 250 1.57 -17.06 13.12
N GLU A 251 0.42 -16.39 13.26
CA GLU A 251 -0.44 -16.04 12.13
C GLU A 251 0.25 -15.05 11.17
N LEU A 252 1.04 -14.09 11.69
CA LEU A 252 1.84 -13.16 10.89
C LEU A 252 2.93 -13.90 10.09
N LYS A 253 3.59 -14.90 10.67
CA LYS A 253 4.58 -15.72 9.94
C LYS A 253 3.97 -16.36 8.69
N LEU A 254 2.75 -16.92 8.81
CA LEU A 254 2.05 -17.52 7.68
C LEU A 254 1.59 -16.48 6.66
N ALA A 255 1.08 -15.35 7.13
CA ALA A 255 0.65 -14.26 6.28
C ALA A 255 1.81 -13.71 5.43
N TYR A 256 2.96 -13.46 6.06
CA TYR A 256 4.14 -12.95 5.35
C TYR A 256 4.76 -14.01 4.44
N ALA A 257 4.73 -15.29 4.82
CA ALA A 257 5.15 -16.37 3.95
C ALA A 257 4.33 -16.41 2.66
N MET A 258 3.01 -16.23 2.74
CA MET A 258 2.17 -16.10 1.54
C MET A 258 2.49 -14.81 0.79
N LEU A 259 2.47 -13.63 1.43
CA LEU A 259 2.67 -12.35 0.75
C LEU A 259 4.01 -12.30 0.00
N PHE A 260 5.09 -12.79 0.60
CA PHE A 260 6.43 -12.75 0.01
C PHE A 260 6.64 -13.80 -1.09
N THR A 261 5.66 -14.67 -1.33
CA THR A 261 5.70 -15.68 -2.40
C THR A 261 4.67 -15.44 -3.50
N MET A 262 3.79 -14.47 -3.32
CA MET A 262 2.89 -14.03 -4.38
C MET A 262 3.65 -13.27 -5.48
N PRO A 263 3.09 -13.18 -6.71
CA PRO A 263 3.62 -12.28 -7.75
C PRO A 263 3.67 -10.82 -7.31
N GLY A 264 4.55 -10.05 -7.95
CA GLY A 264 4.80 -8.65 -7.60
C GLY A 264 5.95 -8.49 -6.61
N ALA A 265 6.35 -7.25 -6.35
CA ALA A 265 7.28 -6.91 -5.30
C ALA A 265 6.52 -6.85 -3.96
N PRO A 266 6.94 -7.59 -2.92
CA PRO A 266 6.35 -7.46 -1.61
C PRO A 266 6.83 -6.17 -0.94
N PHE A 267 5.92 -5.42 -0.33
CA PHE A 267 6.24 -4.23 0.45
C PHE A 267 6.02 -4.51 1.92
N LEU A 268 7.06 -4.31 2.71
CA LEU A 268 7.05 -4.47 4.16
C LEU A 268 7.03 -3.09 4.80
N TYR A 269 5.99 -2.78 5.57
CA TYR A 269 5.93 -1.54 6.33
C TYR A 269 6.83 -1.64 7.56
N TYR A 270 7.63 -0.59 7.86
CA TYR A 270 8.57 -0.63 8.97
C TYR A 270 7.92 -1.09 10.28
N GLY A 271 8.61 -1.96 11.01
CA GLY A 271 8.14 -2.53 12.25
C GLY A 271 7.18 -3.72 12.12
N ASP A 272 6.62 -3.99 10.93
CA ASP A 272 5.81 -5.18 10.72
C ASP A 272 6.66 -6.46 10.81
N GLU A 273 7.96 -6.37 10.47
CA GLU A 273 8.93 -7.47 10.59
C GLU A 273 9.20 -7.91 12.04
N ILE A 274 8.89 -7.05 13.01
CA ILE A 274 8.97 -7.38 14.44
C ILE A 274 7.59 -7.49 15.09
N GLY A 275 6.52 -7.36 14.33
CA GLY A 275 5.16 -7.42 14.84
C GLY A 275 4.76 -6.20 15.67
N MET A 276 5.21 -4.98 15.31
CA MET A 276 4.77 -3.76 15.98
C MET A 276 3.26 -3.65 15.96
N ARG A 277 2.70 -3.29 17.11
CA ARG A 277 1.26 -3.23 17.34
C ARG A 277 0.70 -1.85 16.94
N TYR A 278 -0.53 -1.84 16.43
CA TYR A 278 -1.30 -0.62 16.31
C TYR A 278 -1.65 -0.08 17.69
N ARG A 279 -1.56 1.23 17.86
CA ARG A 279 -1.95 1.91 19.10
C ARG A 279 -3.12 2.85 18.87
N LYS A 280 -4.17 2.73 19.71
CA LYS A 280 -5.25 3.72 19.70
C LYS A 280 -4.73 5.03 20.28
N LEU A 281 -4.45 5.99 19.42
CA LEU A 281 -3.98 7.32 19.78
C LEU A 281 -4.90 8.39 19.19
N PRO A 282 -5.05 9.55 19.87
CA PRO A 282 -5.70 10.70 19.23
C PRO A 282 -4.98 11.06 17.95
N THR A 283 -5.72 11.34 16.90
CA THR A 283 -5.10 11.82 15.66
C THR A 283 -4.58 13.23 15.84
N LYS A 284 -3.34 13.48 15.42
CA LYS A 284 -2.74 14.82 15.39
C LYS A 284 -2.88 15.50 14.02
N GLU A 285 -3.23 14.73 12.99
CA GLU A 285 -3.20 15.16 11.59
C GLU A 285 -4.59 15.35 10.98
N GLY A 286 -5.64 15.18 11.79
CA GLY A 286 -7.01 15.10 11.29
C GLY A 286 -7.30 13.80 10.55
N GLY A 287 -8.60 13.50 10.35
CA GLY A 287 -9.04 12.28 9.68
C GLY A 287 -8.50 10.99 10.32
N TYR A 288 -8.95 9.88 9.97
CA TYR A 288 -8.62 8.48 10.26
C TYR A 288 -7.86 8.10 11.54
N TYR A 289 -8.01 6.84 11.93
CA TYR A 289 -7.25 6.18 13.01
C TYR A 289 -5.79 5.82 12.63
N ARG A 290 -5.23 6.44 11.59
CA ARG A 290 -3.91 6.12 11.05
C ARG A 290 -2.74 6.48 11.97
N THR A 291 -2.92 7.45 12.87
CA THR A 291 -1.88 7.90 13.82
C THR A 291 -1.25 6.74 14.58
N GLY A 292 -2.03 5.74 14.99
CA GLY A 292 -1.56 4.59 15.75
C GLY A 292 -0.67 3.62 15.00
N SER A 293 -0.62 3.70 13.66
CA SER A 293 0.30 2.93 12.81
C SER A 293 1.62 3.64 12.54
N ARG A 294 1.73 4.91 12.92
CA ARG A 294 2.88 5.79 12.64
C ARG A 294 3.79 5.99 13.86
N THR A 295 3.63 5.17 14.90
CA THR A 295 4.46 5.23 16.11
C THR A 295 5.92 4.98 15.79
N PRO A 296 6.86 5.53 16.62
CA PRO A 296 8.29 5.35 16.42
C PRO A 296 8.71 3.88 16.34
N MET A 297 9.74 3.59 15.52
CA MET A 297 10.33 2.26 15.44
C MET A 297 10.90 1.83 16.79
N GLN A 298 10.75 0.55 17.13
CA GLN A 298 11.14 -0.04 18.41
C GLN A 298 12.44 -0.84 18.26
N TRP A 299 13.57 -0.23 18.63
CA TRP A 299 14.89 -0.80 18.38
C TRP A 299 15.39 -1.71 19.50
N ALA A 300 15.33 -1.22 20.75
CA ALA A 300 15.89 -1.92 21.91
C ALA A 300 15.11 -1.59 23.19
N PRO A 301 15.17 -2.43 24.24
CA PRO A 301 14.64 -2.06 25.57
C PRO A 301 15.31 -0.78 26.07
N GLY A 302 14.55 0.05 26.82
CA GLY A 302 15.04 1.29 27.40
C GLY A 302 14.17 2.49 27.07
N GLU A 303 14.69 3.68 27.33
CA GLU A 303 13.96 4.92 27.08
C GLU A 303 13.61 5.07 25.60
N ASN A 304 12.37 5.44 25.33
CA ASN A 304 11.79 5.55 23.98
C ASN A 304 12.01 4.31 23.09
N LEU A 305 12.21 3.15 23.68
CA LEU A 305 12.54 1.89 22.99
C LEU A 305 13.73 2.04 22.00
N GLY A 306 14.71 2.87 22.37
CA GLY A 306 15.91 3.14 21.57
C GLY A 306 15.68 3.97 20.31
N PHE A 307 14.51 4.60 20.16
CA PHE A 307 14.22 5.45 19.00
C PHE A 307 14.91 6.82 19.08
N SER A 308 14.97 7.41 20.26
CA SER A 308 15.49 8.77 20.48
C SER A 308 15.95 8.95 21.92
N ASP A 309 16.96 9.78 22.13
CA ASP A 309 17.44 10.23 23.44
C ASP A 309 16.67 11.46 23.96
N ALA A 310 15.65 11.93 23.23
CA ALA A 310 14.80 13.04 23.67
C ALA A 310 13.88 12.60 24.83
N ALA A 311 13.47 13.55 25.68
CA ALA A 311 12.45 13.26 26.68
C ALA A 311 11.18 12.69 26.03
N PRO A 312 10.50 11.69 26.64
CA PRO A 312 9.34 11.03 26.02
C PRO A 312 8.22 11.99 25.57
N GLU A 313 8.06 13.10 26.26
CA GLU A 313 7.06 14.14 25.97
C GLU A 313 7.40 14.96 24.73
N ALA A 314 8.66 14.96 24.32
CA ALA A 314 9.14 15.65 23.11
C ALA A 314 8.92 14.83 21.84
N LEU A 315 8.60 13.54 21.94
CA LEU A 315 8.28 12.72 20.79
C LEU A 315 6.98 13.17 20.13
N TYR A 316 6.98 13.22 18.80
CA TYR A 316 5.75 13.52 18.03
C TYR A 316 4.62 12.53 18.33
N LEU A 317 4.93 11.24 18.36
CA LEU A 317 4.06 10.16 18.82
C LEU A 317 4.76 9.30 19.88
N PRO A 318 4.05 8.79 20.88
CA PRO A 318 4.63 7.96 21.92
C PRO A 318 4.98 6.56 21.39
N VAL A 319 5.98 5.93 21.97
CA VAL A 319 6.30 4.50 21.78
C VAL A 319 5.26 3.61 22.46
N ASP A 320 5.27 2.29 22.20
CA ASP A 320 4.45 1.31 22.90
C ASP A 320 4.92 1.19 24.36
N PRO A 321 4.07 1.50 25.37
CA PRO A 321 4.44 1.44 26.77
C PRO A 321 4.35 0.03 27.36
N SER A 322 3.94 -0.97 26.58
CA SER A 322 3.72 -2.32 27.08
C SER A 322 5.05 -2.97 27.47
N PRO A 323 5.12 -3.70 28.59
CA PRO A 323 6.36 -4.38 28.99
C PRO A 323 6.86 -5.41 28.00
N ASP A 324 5.96 -5.95 27.15
CA ASP A 324 6.21 -6.92 26.09
C ASP A 324 6.22 -6.27 24.70
N ALA A 325 6.47 -4.96 24.60
CA ALA A 325 6.59 -4.26 23.33
C ALA A 325 7.69 -4.93 22.48
N PRO A 326 7.39 -5.33 21.24
CA PRO A 326 8.38 -5.98 20.40
C PRO A 326 9.49 -5.00 20.04
N THR A 327 10.76 -5.44 20.13
CA THR A 327 11.92 -4.65 19.72
C THR A 327 12.80 -5.45 18.79
N VAL A 328 13.56 -4.77 17.94
CA VAL A 328 14.53 -5.41 17.03
C VAL A 328 15.51 -6.26 17.84
N ALA A 329 16.07 -5.72 18.92
CA ALA A 329 17.04 -6.44 19.73
C ALA A 329 16.47 -7.73 20.36
N ALA A 330 15.24 -7.71 20.87
CA ALA A 330 14.58 -8.88 21.41
C ALA A 330 14.30 -9.93 20.32
N GLN A 331 13.83 -9.50 19.17
CA GLN A 331 13.52 -10.38 18.03
C GLN A 331 14.80 -11.02 17.44
N GLN A 332 15.91 -10.29 17.39
CA GLN A 332 17.21 -10.83 16.94
C GLN A 332 17.78 -11.86 17.93
N ALA A 333 17.50 -11.72 19.20
CA ALA A 333 17.93 -12.67 20.23
C ALA A 333 17.12 -13.98 20.25
N ASP A 334 15.91 -13.99 19.68
CA ASP A 334 15.02 -15.15 19.63
C ASP A 334 15.02 -15.79 18.23
N PRO A 335 15.66 -16.96 18.03
CA PRO A 335 15.66 -17.67 16.74
C PRO A 335 14.27 -18.04 16.23
N GLY A 336 13.27 -18.16 17.11
CA GLY A 336 11.87 -18.43 16.74
C GLY A 336 11.04 -17.20 16.37
N SER A 337 11.64 -16.01 16.37
CA SER A 337 10.94 -14.74 16.19
C SER A 337 10.37 -14.54 14.77
N LEU A 338 9.47 -13.57 14.67
CA LEU A 338 8.95 -13.11 13.39
C LEU A 338 10.05 -12.51 12.51
N TRP A 339 10.99 -11.76 13.11
CA TRP A 339 12.13 -11.15 12.42
C TRP A 339 12.98 -12.20 11.69
N HIS A 340 13.38 -13.31 12.37
CA HIS A 340 14.12 -14.41 11.74
C HIS A 340 13.30 -15.13 10.67
N THR A 341 11.99 -15.25 10.85
CA THR A 341 11.09 -15.80 9.83
C THR A 341 11.09 -14.92 8.58
N VAL A 342 10.94 -13.60 8.72
CA VAL A 342 10.98 -12.63 7.62
C VAL A 342 12.33 -12.69 6.89
N GLN A 343 13.43 -12.69 7.65
CA GLN A 343 14.78 -12.81 7.09
C GLN A 343 14.94 -14.10 6.27
N SER A 344 14.49 -15.23 6.80
CA SER A 344 14.55 -16.52 6.13
C SER A 344 13.71 -16.57 4.84
N LEU A 345 12.50 -15.99 4.88
CA LEU A 345 11.61 -15.89 3.72
C LEU A 345 12.21 -15.03 2.61
N LEU A 346 12.80 -13.89 2.95
CA LEU A 346 13.46 -13.00 1.98
C LEU A 346 14.71 -13.66 1.39
N SER A 347 15.53 -14.33 2.22
CA SER A 347 16.68 -15.09 1.76
C SER A 347 16.27 -16.22 0.82
N PHE A 348 15.21 -16.96 1.16
CA PHE A 348 14.66 -18.00 0.30
C PHE A 348 14.14 -17.43 -1.02
N ARG A 349 13.39 -16.32 -0.98
CA ARG A 349 12.91 -15.65 -2.19
C ARG A 349 14.04 -15.22 -3.12
N HIS A 350 15.10 -14.62 -2.58
CA HIS A 350 16.24 -14.17 -3.38
C HIS A 350 17.06 -15.34 -3.96
N ALA A 351 17.07 -16.51 -3.32
CA ALA A 351 17.77 -17.70 -3.80
C ALA A 351 17.00 -18.44 -4.91
N HIS A 352 15.71 -18.16 -5.13
CA HIS A 352 14.87 -18.93 -6.04
C HIS A 352 14.18 -18.00 -7.06
N ARG A 353 14.66 -18.05 -8.32
CA ARG A 353 14.07 -17.28 -9.42
C ARG A 353 12.60 -17.60 -9.69
N ASP A 354 12.13 -18.76 -9.29
CA ASP A 354 10.70 -19.11 -9.32
C ASP A 354 9.82 -18.17 -8.48
N LEU A 355 10.42 -17.39 -7.58
CA LEU A 355 9.76 -16.37 -6.75
C LEU A 355 10.01 -14.94 -7.23
N ASP A 356 10.68 -14.74 -8.38
CA ASP A 356 10.82 -13.41 -8.96
C ASP A 356 9.45 -12.74 -9.18
N ALA A 357 9.41 -11.42 -9.19
CA ALA A 357 8.16 -10.65 -9.19
C ALA A 357 7.20 -11.03 -10.32
N ASP A 358 7.73 -11.35 -11.50
CA ASP A 358 7.00 -11.70 -12.73
C ASP A 358 6.95 -13.21 -13.02
N ALA A 359 7.58 -14.05 -12.18
CA ALA A 359 7.59 -15.50 -12.35
C ALA A 359 6.15 -16.05 -12.43
N PRO A 360 5.93 -17.12 -13.22
CA PRO A 360 4.59 -17.68 -13.44
C PRO A 360 3.87 -18.05 -12.15
N PHE A 361 2.59 -17.74 -12.09
CA PHE A 361 1.70 -18.06 -10.97
C PHE A 361 0.50 -18.88 -11.44
N LYS A 362 0.16 -19.92 -10.69
CA LYS A 362 -1.03 -20.75 -10.92
C LYS A 362 -1.63 -21.22 -9.60
N VAL A 363 -2.92 -21.00 -9.39
CA VAL A 363 -3.66 -21.63 -8.29
C VAL A 363 -3.74 -23.14 -8.56
N LEU A 364 -3.33 -23.92 -7.56
CA LEU A 364 -3.41 -25.39 -7.59
C LEU A 364 -4.61 -25.89 -6.79
N PHE A 365 -4.84 -25.32 -5.61
CA PHE A 365 -5.93 -25.69 -4.72
C PHE A 365 -6.40 -24.49 -3.90
N ALA A 366 -7.67 -24.16 -4.00
CA ALA A 366 -8.31 -23.06 -3.28
C ALA A 366 -9.80 -23.44 -3.03
N PRO A 367 -10.08 -24.27 -2.02
CA PRO A 367 -11.44 -24.65 -1.72
C PRO A 367 -12.19 -23.46 -1.12
N LYS A 368 -13.53 -23.47 -1.26
CA LYS A 368 -14.36 -22.67 -0.37
C LYS A 368 -14.21 -23.21 1.05
N ALA A 369 -14.14 -22.32 2.01
CA ALA A 369 -13.98 -22.71 3.41
C ALA A 369 -15.10 -23.65 3.85
N GLN A 370 -14.73 -24.74 4.52
CA GLN A 370 -15.65 -25.70 5.15
C GLN A 370 -15.18 -25.89 6.61
N GLY A 371 -15.66 -25.02 7.50
CA GLY A 371 -15.15 -24.97 8.86
C GLY A 371 -13.64 -24.68 8.87
N ASP A 372 -12.87 -25.54 9.53
CA ASP A 372 -11.40 -25.40 9.62
C ASP A 372 -10.65 -25.85 8.36
N PHE A 373 -11.33 -26.44 7.36
CA PHE A 373 -10.68 -26.87 6.12
C PHE A 373 -10.64 -25.72 5.11
N ARG A 374 -9.56 -24.98 5.08
CA ARG A 374 -9.37 -23.79 4.23
C ARG A 374 -7.93 -23.59 3.75
N PRO A 375 -7.18 -24.69 3.44
CA PRO A 375 -5.83 -24.56 2.93
C PRO A 375 -5.83 -23.95 1.53
N PHE A 376 -4.71 -23.30 1.19
CA PHE A 376 -4.47 -22.73 -0.12
C PHE A 376 -3.14 -23.22 -0.68
N ALA A 377 -3.11 -23.65 -1.95
CA ALA A 377 -1.87 -24.03 -2.64
C ALA A 377 -1.79 -23.39 -4.02
N TRP A 378 -0.59 -22.95 -4.38
CA TRP A 378 -0.28 -22.33 -5.65
C TRP A 378 1.10 -22.74 -6.15
N ARG A 379 1.33 -22.52 -7.44
CA ARG A 379 2.61 -22.76 -8.07
C ARG A 379 3.28 -21.43 -8.44
N ARG A 380 4.56 -21.31 -8.19
CA ARG A 380 5.44 -20.27 -8.68
C ARG A 380 6.55 -20.94 -9.47
N GLY A 381 6.59 -20.72 -10.80
CA GLY A 381 7.52 -21.48 -11.66
C GLY A 381 7.41 -22.99 -11.44
N SER A 382 8.48 -23.61 -10.96
CA SER A 382 8.53 -25.04 -10.58
C SER A 382 8.10 -25.30 -9.13
N LEU A 383 8.21 -24.30 -8.24
CA LEU A 383 7.91 -24.44 -6.81
C LEU A 383 6.40 -24.55 -6.53
N VAL A 384 6.03 -25.45 -5.65
CA VAL A 384 4.70 -25.50 -5.03
C VAL A 384 4.74 -24.82 -3.68
N CYS A 385 3.88 -23.85 -3.49
CA CYS A 385 3.66 -23.17 -2.23
C CYS A 385 2.31 -23.58 -1.64
N ALA A 386 2.25 -23.81 -0.34
CA ALA A 386 1.00 -24.14 0.32
C ALA A 386 0.93 -23.53 1.73
N VAL A 387 -0.27 -23.12 2.14
CA VAL A 387 -0.55 -22.61 3.48
C VAL A 387 -1.81 -23.24 4.05
N ASN A 388 -1.75 -23.64 5.30
CA ASN A 388 -2.88 -24.02 6.12
C ASN A 388 -2.96 -23.10 7.34
N PRO A 389 -3.81 -22.06 7.36
CA PRO A 389 -3.88 -21.13 8.47
C PRO A 389 -4.72 -21.66 9.64
N ALA A 390 -5.46 -22.76 9.45
CA ALA A 390 -6.39 -23.30 10.44
C ALA A 390 -5.70 -23.99 11.62
N GLY A 391 -6.41 -24.13 12.73
CA GLY A 391 -5.98 -24.86 13.92
C GLY A 391 -6.01 -26.39 13.79
N ALA A 392 -6.47 -26.93 12.65
CA ALA A 392 -6.56 -28.36 12.37
C ALA A 392 -5.61 -28.78 11.25
N GLN A 393 -5.21 -30.05 11.27
CA GLN A 393 -4.44 -30.64 10.18
C GLN A 393 -5.27 -30.70 8.88
N ALA A 394 -4.65 -30.46 7.72
CA ALA A 394 -5.28 -30.58 6.41
C ALA A 394 -4.47 -31.53 5.51
N GLU A 395 -5.18 -32.36 4.75
CA GLU A 395 -4.62 -33.13 3.64
C GLU A 395 -5.08 -32.50 2.32
N LEU A 396 -4.13 -32.05 1.50
CA LEU A 396 -4.41 -31.38 0.23
C LEU A 396 -4.38 -32.44 -0.88
N PRO A 397 -5.43 -32.49 -1.75
CA PRO A 397 -5.53 -33.46 -2.85
C PRO A 397 -4.64 -33.03 -4.05
N LEU A 398 -3.39 -32.66 -3.77
CA LEU A 398 -2.41 -32.32 -4.80
C LEU A 398 -1.80 -33.62 -5.34
N LYS A 399 -1.75 -33.74 -6.65
CA LYS A 399 -0.96 -34.79 -7.30
C LYS A 399 0.48 -34.28 -7.41
N LEU A 400 1.30 -34.60 -6.42
CA LEU A 400 2.72 -34.27 -6.41
C LEU A 400 3.49 -35.36 -7.15
N GLU A 401 4.53 -34.97 -7.88
CA GLU A 401 5.44 -35.90 -8.54
C GLU A 401 6.25 -36.67 -7.51
N ASP A 402 6.73 -37.85 -7.90
CA ASP A 402 7.61 -38.64 -7.04
C ASP A 402 8.92 -37.88 -6.76
N GLY A 403 9.32 -37.86 -5.50
CA GLY A 403 10.53 -37.17 -5.07
C GLY A 403 10.33 -35.75 -4.62
N VAL A 404 9.16 -35.14 -4.82
CA VAL A 404 8.81 -33.79 -4.27
C VAL A 404 8.87 -33.83 -2.76
N ARG A 405 9.61 -32.88 -2.17
CA ARG A 405 9.83 -32.76 -0.72
C ARG A 405 9.75 -31.33 -0.26
N PRO A 406 9.43 -31.10 1.02
CA PRO A 406 9.52 -29.77 1.59
C PRO A 406 10.96 -29.23 1.59
N LEU A 407 11.13 -28.00 1.08
CA LEU A 407 12.40 -27.26 1.11
C LEU A 407 12.46 -26.27 2.28
N PHE A 408 11.32 -25.69 2.62
CA PHE A 408 11.17 -24.73 3.71
C PHE A 408 9.79 -24.95 4.34
N VAL A 409 9.72 -24.96 5.66
CA VAL A 409 8.46 -25.20 6.39
C VAL A 409 8.38 -24.29 7.60
N ILE A 410 7.19 -23.67 7.78
CA ILE A 410 6.75 -23.11 9.06
C ILE A 410 5.68 -24.07 9.59
N GLY A 411 5.82 -24.56 10.82
CA GLY A 411 4.98 -25.63 11.34
C GLY A 411 5.42 -27.01 10.85
N MET A 412 4.48 -27.85 10.40
CA MET A 412 4.75 -29.23 10.00
C MET A 412 4.11 -29.55 8.64
N ALA A 413 4.88 -29.97 7.67
CA ALA A 413 4.41 -30.46 6.38
C ALA A 413 5.16 -31.73 5.96
N ASP A 414 4.44 -32.65 5.34
CA ASP A 414 5.00 -33.91 4.84
C ASP A 414 4.28 -34.34 3.55
N VAL A 415 4.98 -35.08 2.69
CA VAL A 415 4.42 -35.66 1.47
C VAL A 415 4.23 -37.16 1.68
N ARG A 416 2.99 -37.63 1.67
CA ARG A 416 2.65 -39.04 1.90
C ARG A 416 1.75 -39.55 0.76
N GLY A 417 2.23 -40.58 0.06
CA GLY A 417 1.48 -41.20 -1.03
C GLY A 417 1.08 -40.19 -2.13
N GLY A 418 1.98 -39.25 -2.46
CA GLY A 418 1.71 -38.21 -3.47
C GLY A 418 0.76 -37.09 -3.03
N LYS A 419 0.37 -37.06 -1.76
CA LYS A 419 -0.47 -35.99 -1.17
C LYS A 419 0.32 -35.15 -0.19
N LEU A 420 -0.03 -33.86 -0.07
CA LEU A 420 0.55 -32.95 0.91
C LEU A 420 -0.28 -32.99 2.20
N VAL A 421 0.35 -33.35 3.30
CA VAL A 421 -0.22 -33.31 4.65
C VAL A 421 0.39 -32.13 5.38
N MET A 422 -0.44 -31.19 5.84
CA MET A 422 -0.04 -29.98 6.54
C MET A 422 -0.61 -29.99 7.96
N GLY A 423 0.24 -29.76 8.96
CA GLY A 423 -0.21 -29.55 10.33
C GLY A 423 -1.07 -28.29 10.48
N ALA A 424 -1.54 -28.04 11.69
CA ALA A 424 -2.16 -26.77 12.07
C ALA A 424 -1.19 -25.62 11.88
N GLN A 425 -1.68 -24.46 11.42
CA GLN A 425 -0.90 -23.23 11.21
C GLN A 425 0.45 -23.51 10.53
N CYS A 426 0.39 -23.94 9.29
CA CYS A 426 1.55 -24.43 8.53
C CYS A 426 1.68 -23.73 7.19
N PHE A 427 2.93 -23.48 6.79
CA PHE A 427 3.31 -23.05 5.45
C PHE A 427 4.44 -23.94 4.92
N ALA A 428 4.46 -24.26 3.63
CA ALA A 428 5.50 -25.04 3.01
C ALA A 428 5.84 -24.59 1.58
N PHE A 429 7.13 -24.62 1.26
CA PHE A 429 7.65 -24.70 -0.11
C PHE A 429 8.04 -26.14 -0.42
N LEU A 430 7.72 -26.58 -1.62
CA LEU A 430 7.98 -27.94 -2.09
C LEU A 430 8.61 -27.88 -3.50
N ALA A 431 9.62 -28.71 -3.73
CA ALA A 431 10.20 -28.99 -5.04
C ALA A 431 10.66 -30.44 -5.14
#